data_523196a8c0a322528b9035b6919310e7
#
_entry.id   523196a8c0a322528b9035b6919310e7
#
_cell.length_a   1.000
_cell.length_b   1.000
_cell.length_c   1.000
_cell.angle_alpha   90.00
_cell.angle_beta   90.00
_cell.angle_gamma   90.00
#
_symmetry.space_group_name_H-M   'P 1'
#
loop_
_entity.id
_entity.type
_entity.pdbx_description
1 polymer ?
#
loop_
_entity_poly.entity_id
_entity_poly.type
_entity_poly.pdbx_seq_one_letter_code
_entity_poly.pdbx_strand_id
1 'polypeptide(L)'
;GIGGFGDGPQYQDVVMYILYPWFMPLLFILAGISAKYALEKRSAKEWFKSRSRKLLVPSTIGIFFIGAVIGWINTYTSPGATAIKSLPFPIKYLIWALSGIGPLWFIQDLWLLSIILLIIRKIDAKGHFMNLCSKAGIVSIISMGVMFWLGHKTLVMEPNPAGIGGLLNLYKPIFYLIPFLMGYFIFSHNSVQEKIGGLWIPLMICSGISGIILIVTGFGKDNTSPQYLCSPLNNIYGYLMCLAMMGWFKSKFDIKCKFASYMTVSSYGIYIVHYLIIAALGTALKLHTQLPPACMYIILTIAVFTLSPLLYEILRRIPFIRFCVLGEKF
;
A
#
# COMPACT_ATOMS: atom_id res chain seq x y z
N GLY A 1 15.73 0.82 -5.79
CA GLY A 1 15.60 1.01 -4.33
C GLY A 1 16.93 0.75 -3.61
N ILE A 2 16.94 0.93 -2.27
CA ILE A 2 18.14 0.77 -1.43
C ILE A 2 18.66 -0.69 -1.49
N GLY A 3 17.81 -1.66 -1.83
CA GLY A 3 18.05 -3.08 -1.58
C GLY A 3 18.01 -3.38 -0.08
N GLY A 4 18.23 -4.63 0.30
CA GLY A 4 18.38 -5.03 1.70
C GLY A 4 19.73 -4.62 2.31
N PHE A 5 19.84 -4.77 3.62
CA PHE A 5 21.11 -4.69 4.33
C PHE A 5 21.70 -6.10 4.46
N GLY A 6 22.74 -6.41 3.69
CA GLY A 6 23.40 -7.73 3.66
C GLY A 6 23.02 -8.60 2.46
N ASP A 7 23.74 -9.70 2.32
CA ASP A 7 23.61 -10.63 1.20
C ASP A 7 22.90 -11.92 1.64
N GLY A 8 21.98 -12.41 0.81
CA GLY A 8 21.21 -13.62 1.04
C GLY A 8 20.08 -13.50 2.07
N PRO A 9 19.37 -14.60 2.36
CA PRO A 9 18.25 -14.63 3.31
C PRO A 9 18.69 -14.31 4.75
N GLN A 10 17.93 -13.47 5.43
CA GLN A 10 18.19 -13.02 6.79
C GLN A 10 16.97 -13.26 7.69
N TYR A 11 17.18 -13.36 9.01
CA TYR A 11 16.07 -13.58 9.97
C TYR A 11 15.01 -12.48 9.90
N GLN A 12 15.43 -11.23 9.66
CA GLN A 12 14.52 -10.09 9.56
C GLN A 12 13.64 -10.15 8.32
N ASP A 13 13.96 -10.95 7.31
CA ASP A 13 13.12 -11.16 6.14
C ASP A 13 11.78 -11.81 6.51
N VAL A 14 11.72 -12.49 7.67
CA VAL A 14 10.47 -13.03 8.23
C VAL A 14 9.38 -11.94 8.30
N VAL A 15 9.75 -10.70 8.60
CA VAL A 15 8.81 -9.57 8.64
C VAL A 15 8.13 -9.36 7.28
N MET A 16 8.86 -9.56 6.18
CA MET A 16 8.30 -9.44 4.83
C MET A 16 7.29 -10.56 4.54
N TYR A 17 7.60 -11.80 4.94
CA TYR A 17 6.67 -12.93 4.77
C TYR A 17 5.40 -12.75 5.62
N ILE A 18 5.52 -12.12 6.79
CA ILE A 18 4.37 -11.80 7.65
C ILE A 18 3.52 -10.68 7.06
N LEU A 19 4.13 -9.58 6.59
CA LEU A 19 3.39 -8.36 6.24
C LEU A 19 2.95 -8.33 4.78
N TYR A 20 3.80 -8.77 3.85
CA TYR A 20 3.62 -8.55 2.42
C TYR A 20 2.31 -9.14 1.84
N PRO A 21 1.83 -10.33 2.28
CA PRO A 21 0.63 -10.92 1.73
C PRO A 21 -0.67 -10.14 1.98
N TRP A 22 -0.74 -9.37 3.06
CA TRP A 22 -2.01 -8.77 3.51
C TRP A 22 -2.02 -7.25 3.66
N PHE A 23 -0.86 -6.58 3.94
CA PHE A 23 -0.91 -5.16 4.28
C PHE A 23 -1.40 -4.28 3.12
N MET A 24 -0.97 -4.55 1.88
CA MET A 24 -1.45 -3.80 0.71
C MET A 24 -2.92 -4.13 0.38
N PRO A 25 -3.34 -5.40 0.27
CA PRO A 25 -4.75 -5.73 0.12
C PRO A 25 -5.64 -5.08 1.17
N LEU A 26 -5.21 -5.06 2.45
CA LEU A 26 -5.98 -4.40 3.52
C LEU A 26 -6.13 -2.89 3.27
N LEU A 27 -5.08 -2.20 2.82
CA LEU A 27 -5.17 -0.78 2.49
C LEU A 27 -6.17 -0.50 1.36
N PHE A 28 -6.22 -1.36 0.34
CA PHE A 28 -7.21 -1.25 -0.73
C PHE A 28 -8.64 -1.55 -0.25
N ILE A 29 -8.83 -2.52 0.64
CA ILE A 29 -10.13 -2.78 1.29
C ILE A 29 -10.59 -1.53 2.05
N LEU A 30 -9.73 -0.96 2.88
CA LEU A 30 -10.05 0.26 3.67
C LEU A 30 -10.33 1.47 2.76
N ALA A 31 -9.61 1.59 1.66
CA ALA A 31 -9.87 2.63 0.67
C ALA A 31 -11.23 2.45 -0.02
N GLY A 32 -11.66 1.21 -0.27
CA GLY A 32 -12.99 0.88 -0.78
C GLY A 32 -14.10 1.24 0.21
N ILE A 33 -13.93 0.87 1.48
CA ILE A 33 -14.86 1.26 2.57
C ILE A 33 -14.97 2.79 2.66
N SER A 34 -13.83 3.47 2.68
CA SER A 34 -13.78 4.93 2.71
C SER A 34 -14.47 5.59 1.51
N ALA A 35 -14.32 5.00 0.31
CA ALA A 35 -14.98 5.48 -0.90
C ALA A 35 -16.50 5.38 -0.78
N LYS A 36 -17.03 4.30 -0.20
CA LYS A 36 -18.48 4.11 0.02
C LYS A 36 -19.04 5.22 0.91
N TYR A 37 -18.48 5.43 2.09
CA TYR A 37 -18.93 6.49 3.00
C TYR A 37 -18.78 7.90 2.43
N ALA A 38 -17.75 8.14 1.62
CA ALA A 38 -17.54 9.43 0.99
C ALA A 38 -18.57 9.71 -0.13
N LEU A 39 -18.95 8.68 -0.90
CA LEU A 39 -19.93 8.76 -1.97
C LEU A 39 -21.39 8.79 -1.48
N GLU A 40 -21.65 8.47 -0.23
CA GLU A 40 -22.94 8.70 0.43
C GLU A 40 -23.16 10.18 0.77
N LYS A 41 -22.06 10.89 1.05
CA LYS A 41 -22.10 12.28 1.52
C LYS A 41 -21.88 13.32 0.42
N ARG A 42 -21.41 12.91 -0.75
CA ARG A 42 -20.99 13.78 -1.85
C ARG A 42 -21.44 13.24 -3.20
N SER A 43 -21.65 14.14 -4.15
CA SER A 43 -21.87 13.73 -5.55
C SER A 43 -20.63 13.02 -6.11
N ALA A 44 -20.83 12.13 -7.08
CA ALA A 44 -19.73 11.41 -7.75
C ALA A 44 -18.69 12.36 -8.35
N LYS A 45 -19.16 13.49 -8.94
CA LYS A 45 -18.31 14.53 -9.55
C LYS A 45 -17.41 15.22 -8.50
N GLU A 46 -18.01 15.64 -7.39
CA GLU A 46 -17.26 16.30 -6.28
C GLU A 46 -16.27 15.35 -5.64
N TRP A 47 -16.68 14.11 -5.38
CA TRP A 47 -15.81 13.08 -4.84
C TRP A 47 -14.62 12.82 -5.76
N PHE A 48 -14.87 12.61 -7.06
CA PHE A 48 -13.82 12.34 -8.02
C PHE A 48 -12.85 13.51 -8.19
N LYS A 49 -13.37 14.75 -8.27
CA LYS A 49 -12.55 15.97 -8.33
C LYS A 49 -11.63 16.10 -7.10
N SER A 50 -12.17 15.87 -5.91
CA SER A 50 -11.40 15.91 -4.66
C SER A 50 -10.36 14.80 -4.61
N ARG A 51 -10.74 13.59 -5.05
CA ARG A 51 -9.86 12.43 -5.05
C ARG A 51 -8.74 12.57 -6.09
N SER A 52 -9.06 13.03 -7.30
CA SER A 52 -8.06 13.28 -8.35
C SER A 52 -7.00 14.28 -7.86
N ARG A 53 -7.40 15.38 -7.23
CA ARG A 53 -6.43 16.32 -6.66
C ARG A 53 -5.54 15.63 -5.61
N LYS A 54 -6.13 14.90 -4.65
CA LYS A 54 -5.37 14.24 -3.58
C LYS A 54 -4.43 13.13 -4.08
N LEU A 55 -4.80 12.43 -5.14
CA LEU A 55 -4.03 11.28 -5.61
C LEU A 55 -3.10 11.63 -6.79
N LEU A 56 -3.61 12.40 -7.79
CA LEU A 56 -2.79 12.72 -8.96
C LEU A 56 -1.76 13.81 -8.70
N VAL A 57 -2.08 14.87 -7.94
CA VAL A 57 -1.12 15.95 -7.74
C VAL A 57 0.16 15.44 -7.08
N PRO A 58 0.13 14.68 -5.96
CA PRO A 58 1.35 14.11 -5.39
C PRO A 58 2.06 13.12 -6.31
N SER A 59 1.31 12.31 -7.05
CA SER A 59 1.88 11.26 -7.90
C SER A 59 2.31 11.70 -9.30
N THR A 60 2.06 12.96 -9.67
CA THR A 60 2.49 13.57 -10.93
C THR A 60 3.39 14.78 -10.68
N ILE A 61 2.89 15.82 -10.03
CA ILE A 61 3.66 17.03 -9.72
C ILE A 61 4.62 16.76 -8.57
N GLY A 62 4.17 16.05 -7.52
CA GLY A 62 4.98 15.74 -6.34
C GLY A 62 6.22 14.89 -6.62
N ILE A 63 6.22 14.09 -7.69
CA ILE A 63 7.41 13.32 -8.08
C ILE A 63 8.60 14.22 -8.47
N PHE A 64 8.35 15.41 -9.00
CA PHE A 64 9.40 16.37 -9.31
C PHE A 64 10.01 17.02 -8.06
N PHE A 65 9.39 16.87 -6.89
CA PHE A 65 9.90 17.33 -5.61
C PHE A 65 10.48 16.17 -4.80
N ILE A 66 9.63 15.38 -4.19
CA ILE A 66 10.07 14.24 -3.35
C ILE A 66 10.65 13.10 -4.18
N GLY A 67 10.04 12.77 -5.32
CA GLY A 67 10.52 11.69 -6.19
C GLY A 67 11.92 11.99 -6.72
N ALA A 68 12.19 13.22 -7.19
CA ALA A 68 13.52 13.61 -7.67
C ALA A 68 14.59 13.46 -6.58
N VAL A 69 14.28 13.82 -5.33
CA VAL A 69 15.22 13.65 -4.20
C VAL A 69 15.44 12.17 -3.90
N ILE A 70 14.38 11.37 -3.84
CA ILE A 70 14.49 9.92 -3.64
C ILE A 70 15.30 9.26 -4.75
N GLY A 71 15.00 9.59 -6.01
CA GLY A 71 15.73 9.06 -7.17
C GLY A 71 17.20 9.45 -7.17
N TRP A 72 17.52 10.70 -6.82
CA TRP A 72 18.90 11.15 -6.63
C TRP A 72 19.62 10.35 -5.55
N ILE A 73 19.02 10.17 -4.37
CA ILE A 73 19.57 9.36 -3.29
C ILE A 73 19.79 7.91 -3.75
N ASN A 74 18.82 7.33 -4.47
CA ASN A 74 18.93 5.96 -4.97
C ASN A 74 20.11 5.77 -5.95
N THR A 75 20.61 6.81 -6.60
CA THR A 75 21.80 6.70 -7.47
C THR A 75 23.05 6.30 -6.71
N TYR A 76 23.14 6.57 -5.41
CA TYR A 76 24.31 6.17 -4.61
C TYR A 76 24.41 4.65 -4.35
N THR A 77 23.30 3.94 -4.48
CA THR A 77 23.23 2.49 -4.23
C THR A 77 22.79 1.67 -5.45
N SER A 78 22.51 2.34 -6.58
CA SER A 78 22.04 1.69 -7.81
C SER A 78 23.21 1.28 -8.72
N PRO A 79 23.21 0.08 -9.30
CA PRO A 79 24.21 -0.35 -10.27
C PRO A 79 24.28 0.54 -11.53
N GLY A 80 23.17 1.17 -11.91
CA GLY A 80 23.10 2.07 -13.08
C GLY A 80 23.58 3.50 -12.85
N ALA A 81 24.10 3.83 -11.67
CA ALA A 81 24.48 5.19 -11.29
C ALA A 81 25.56 5.80 -12.20
N THR A 82 26.50 4.99 -12.69
CA THR A 82 27.58 5.44 -13.59
C THR A 82 27.05 5.94 -14.93
N ALA A 83 26.07 5.24 -15.51
CA ALA A 83 25.45 5.65 -16.77
C ALA A 83 24.68 6.98 -16.65
N ILE A 84 24.07 7.24 -15.50
CA ILE A 84 23.33 8.49 -15.25
C ILE A 84 24.30 9.68 -15.10
N LYS A 85 25.50 9.47 -14.56
CA LYS A 85 26.46 10.56 -14.29
C LYS A 85 26.89 11.33 -15.56
N SER A 86 26.96 10.67 -16.71
CA SER A 86 27.38 11.28 -17.98
C SER A 86 26.28 12.09 -18.69
N LEU A 87 25.01 11.97 -18.25
CA LEU A 87 23.88 12.61 -18.93
C LEU A 87 23.79 14.12 -18.60
N PRO A 88 23.18 14.95 -19.46
CA PRO A 88 22.85 16.33 -19.16
C PRO A 88 21.90 16.45 -17.95
N PHE A 89 22.04 17.55 -17.18
CA PHE A 89 21.28 17.75 -15.95
C PHE A 89 19.74 17.61 -16.11
N PRO A 90 19.08 18.17 -17.14
CA PRO A 90 17.63 18.01 -17.30
C PRO A 90 17.19 16.55 -17.43
N ILE A 91 17.98 15.74 -18.15
CA ILE A 91 17.70 14.30 -18.34
C ILE A 91 17.92 13.55 -17.02
N LYS A 92 19.00 13.85 -16.30
CA LYS A 92 19.25 13.30 -14.95
C LYS A 92 18.09 13.59 -14.02
N TYR A 93 17.65 14.84 -13.98
CA TYR A 93 16.56 15.26 -13.11
C TYR A 93 15.25 14.51 -13.43
N LEU A 94 14.94 14.35 -14.71
CA LEU A 94 13.76 13.58 -15.13
C LEU A 94 13.87 12.11 -14.73
N ILE A 95 15.04 11.48 -14.91
CA ILE A 95 15.29 10.10 -14.49
C ILE A 95 15.13 9.97 -12.97
N TRP A 96 15.68 10.90 -12.20
CA TRP A 96 15.53 10.90 -10.75
C TRP A 96 14.06 11.02 -10.32
N ALA A 97 13.32 11.95 -10.93
CA ALA A 97 11.90 12.13 -10.62
C ALA A 97 11.09 10.85 -10.91
N LEU A 98 11.30 10.21 -12.05
CA LEU A 98 10.60 8.99 -12.45
C LEU A 98 11.05 7.77 -11.67
N SER A 99 12.35 7.62 -11.38
CA SER A 99 12.86 6.48 -10.60
C SER A 99 12.52 6.57 -9.11
N GLY A 100 12.20 7.76 -8.62
CA GLY A 100 11.83 8.00 -7.23
C GLY A 100 10.34 7.90 -6.92
N ILE A 101 9.53 7.33 -7.81
CA ILE A 101 8.08 7.13 -7.59
C ILE A 101 7.83 6.38 -6.27
N GLY A 102 8.67 5.38 -5.93
CA GLY A 102 8.59 4.66 -4.67
C GLY A 102 7.16 4.22 -4.32
N PRO A 103 6.63 4.58 -3.14
CA PRO A 103 5.30 4.16 -2.70
C PRO A 103 4.14 4.87 -3.43
N LEU A 104 4.40 5.88 -4.24
CA LEU A 104 3.36 6.65 -4.94
C LEU A 104 2.58 5.81 -5.96
N TRP A 105 3.11 4.65 -6.37
CA TRP A 105 2.38 3.71 -7.22
C TRP A 105 1.00 3.34 -6.66
N PHE A 106 0.89 3.19 -5.33
CA PHE A 106 -0.38 2.87 -4.67
C PHE A 106 -1.44 3.94 -4.90
N ILE A 107 -1.07 5.22 -4.81
CA ILE A 107 -2.03 6.31 -5.01
C ILE A 107 -2.39 6.50 -6.48
N GLN A 108 -1.48 6.18 -7.41
CA GLN A 108 -1.77 6.15 -8.85
C GLN A 108 -2.78 5.04 -9.18
N ASP A 109 -2.53 3.84 -8.67
CA ASP A 109 -3.42 2.70 -8.83
C ASP A 109 -4.79 2.99 -8.19
N LEU A 110 -4.80 3.53 -6.99
CA LEU A 110 -6.03 3.90 -6.30
C LEU A 110 -6.88 4.93 -7.07
N TRP A 111 -6.23 5.84 -7.81
CA TRP A 111 -6.94 6.77 -8.70
C TRP A 111 -7.57 6.04 -9.88
N LEU A 112 -6.84 5.13 -10.53
CA LEU A 112 -7.34 4.30 -11.62
C LEU A 112 -8.55 3.46 -11.16
N LEU A 113 -8.43 2.79 -10.01
CA LEU A 113 -9.52 2.01 -9.42
C LEU A 113 -10.74 2.87 -9.07
N SER A 114 -10.53 4.15 -8.77
CA SER A 114 -11.64 5.09 -8.52
C SER A 114 -12.45 5.37 -9.77
N ILE A 115 -11.83 5.40 -10.95
CA ILE A 115 -12.54 5.51 -12.24
C ILE A 115 -13.38 4.26 -12.49
N ILE A 116 -12.76 3.08 -12.33
CA ILE A 116 -13.43 1.80 -12.52
C ILE A 116 -14.63 1.69 -11.56
N LEU A 117 -14.48 2.08 -10.30
CA LEU A 117 -15.56 2.09 -9.32
C LEU A 117 -16.76 2.95 -9.79
N LEU A 118 -16.50 4.14 -10.33
CA LEU A 118 -17.59 5.01 -10.82
C LEU A 118 -18.32 4.41 -12.00
N ILE A 119 -17.62 3.66 -12.87
CA ILE A 119 -18.24 2.92 -13.97
C ILE A 119 -19.11 1.78 -13.42
N ILE A 120 -18.57 0.95 -12.53
CA ILE A 120 -19.32 -0.16 -11.92
C ILE A 120 -20.55 0.36 -11.16
N ARG A 121 -20.40 1.47 -10.45
CA ARG A 121 -21.51 2.09 -9.73
C ARG A 121 -22.65 2.59 -10.65
N LYS A 122 -22.34 3.01 -11.88
CA LYS A 122 -23.37 3.34 -12.87
C LYS A 122 -24.11 2.10 -13.33
N ILE A 123 -23.43 0.97 -13.45
CA ILE A 123 -24.06 -0.31 -13.82
C ILE A 123 -24.98 -0.78 -12.69
N ASP A 124 -24.56 -0.68 -11.43
CA ASP A 124 -25.39 -1.00 -10.24
C ASP A 124 -26.19 0.23 -9.73
N ALA A 125 -26.70 1.05 -10.62
CA ALA A 125 -27.43 2.29 -10.24
C ALA A 125 -28.63 2.02 -9.32
N LYS A 126 -29.25 0.86 -9.43
CA LYS A 126 -30.37 0.42 -8.58
C LYS A 126 -29.93 -0.19 -7.25
N GLY A 127 -28.63 -0.40 -7.03
CA GLY A 127 -28.07 -0.95 -5.79
C GLY A 127 -28.43 -2.43 -5.53
N HIS A 128 -28.79 -3.19 -6.56
CA HIS A 128 -29.13 -4.61 -6.40
C HIS A 128 -27.95 -5.43 -5.88
N PHE A 129 -26.76 -5.23 -6.47
CA PHE A 129 -25.54 -5.90 -6.06
C PHE A 129 -25.11 -5.48 -4.65
N MET A 130 -25.18 -4.19 -4.35
CA MET A 130 -24.92 -3.65 -3.01
C MET A 130 -25.83 -4.29 -1.95
N ASN A 131 -27.14 -4.41 -2.22
CA ASN A 131 -28.09 -5.04 -1.32
C ASN A 131 -27.86 -6.55 -1.17
N LEU A 132 -27.43 -7.24 -2.22
CA LEU A 132 -27.04 -8.65 -2.12
C LEU A 132 -25.81 -8.80 -1.20
N CYS A 133 -24.80 -7.97 -1.37
CA CYS A 133 -23.58 -7.99 -0.55
C CYS A 133 -23.83 -7.68 0.94
N SER A 134 -24.83 -6.86 1.26
CA SER A 134 -25.18 -6.56 2.66
C SER A 134 -25.67 -7.78 3.44
N LYS A 135 -26.19 -8.79 2.75
CA LYS A 135 -26.71 -10.05 3.32
C LYS A 135 -25.64 -11.15 3.42
N ALA A 136 -24.37 -10.86 3.05
CA ALA A 136 -23.31 -11.85 3.06
C ALA A 136 -23.20 -12.57 4.41
N GLY A 137 -23.26 -13.89 4.37
CA GLY A 137 -23.06 -14.77 5.52
C GLY A 137 -21.57 -15.02 5.76
N ILE A 138 -21.22 -15.58 6.94
CA ILE A 138 -19.83 -15.87 7.32
C ILE A 138 -19.15 -16.81 6.31
N VAL A 139 -19.86 -17.87 5.91
CA VAL A 139 -19.34 -18.82 4.91
C VAL A 139 -19.04 -18.13 3.59
N SER A 140 -19.94 -17.27 3.12
CA SER A 140 -19.74 -16.49 1.90
C SER A 140 -18.53 -15.53 2.03
N ILE A 141 -18.38 -14.85 3.18
CA ILE A 141 -17.24 -13.95 3.43
C ILE A 141 -15.93 -14.73 3.39
N ILE A 142 -15.83 -15.88 4.05
CA ILE A 142 -14.61 -16.69 4.08
C ILE A 142 -14.30 -17.27 2.68
N SER A 143 -15.30 -17.76 1.96
CA SER A 143 -15.12 -18.35 0.62
C SER A 143 -14.64 -17.34 -0.42
N MET A 144 -14.87 -16.05 -0.20
CA MET A 144 -14.32 -14.98 -1.06
C MET A 144 -12.80 -14.92 -1.07
N GLY A 145 -12.11 -15.58 -0.14
CA GLY A 145 -10.66 -15.79 -0.21
C GLY A 145 -10.20 -16.49 -1.49
N VAL A 146 -11.07 -17.29 -2.10
CA VAL A 146 -10.81 -17.90 -3.42
C VAL A 146 -10.62 -16.83 -4.50
N MET A 147 -11.30 -15.68 -4.39
CA MET A 147 -11.13 -14.57 -5.33
C MET A 147 -9.74 -13.94 -5.24
N PHE A 148 -9.11 -13.91 -4.06
CA PHE A 148 -7.71 -13.49 -3.91
C PHE A 148 -6.76 -14.42 -4.66
N TRP A 149 -6.93 -15.72 -4.49
CA TRP A 149 -6.13 -16.72 -5.18
C TRP A 149 -6.31 -16.67 -6.69
N LEU A 150 -7.55 -16.66 -7.17
CA LEU A 150 -7.85 -16.56 -8.61
C LEU A 150 -7.33 -15.23 -9.17
N GLY A 151 -7.47 -14.14 -8.43
CA GLY A 151 -6.96 -12.83 -8.82
C GLY A 151 -5.44 -12.82 -8.98
N HIS A 152 -4.69 -13.39 -8.07
CA HIS A 152 -3.23 -13.52 -8.22
C HIS A 152 -2.87 -14.44 -9.40
N LYS A 153 -3.61 -15.53 -9.59
CA LYS A 153 -3.33 -16.47 -10.67
C LYS A 153 -3.62 -15.93 -12.07
N THR A 154 -4.58 -15.02 -12.19
CA THR A 154 -5.07 -14.54 -13.50
C THR A 154 -4.70 -13.10 -13.84
N LEU A 155 -4.50 -12.25 -12.82
CA LEU A 155 -4.37 -10.81 -12.99
C LEU A 155 -2.98 -10.26 -12.62
N VAL A 156 -2.10 -11.09 -12.08
CA VAL A 156 -0.71 -10.70 -11.82
C VAL A 156 0.10 -10.90 -13.11
N MET A 157 0.68 -9.81 -13.57
CA MET A 157 1.62 -9.84 -14.71
C MET A 157 3.02 -10.19 -14.23
N GLU A 158 3.81 -10.82 -15.09
CA GLU A 158 5.24 -10.98 -14.80
C GLU A 158 5.91 -9.60 -14.76
N PRO A 159 6.77 -9.33 -13.78
CA PRO A 159 7.51 -8.09 -13.72
C PRO A 159 8.40 -7.95 -14.95
N ASN A 160 8.10 -7.02 -15.84
CA ASN A 160 8.98 -6.67 -16.95
C ASN A 160 9.67 -5.33 -16.65
N PRO A 161 10.91 -5.34 -16.14
CA PRO A 161 11.63 -4.12 -15.79
C PRO A 161 11.94 -3.22 -17.00
N ALA A 162 11.94 -3.78 -18.21
CA ALA A 162 12.18 -3.04 -19.45
C ALA A 162 10.92 -2.41 -20.04
N GLY A 163 9.73 -2.78 -19.56
CA GLY A 163 8.46 -2.27 -20.06
C GLY A 163 7.93 -1.05 -19.29
N ILE A 164 6.93 -0.38 -19.87
CA ILE A 164 6.22 0.74 -19.22
C ILE A 164 5.63 0.30 -17.87
N GLY A 165 5.15 -0.94 -17.77
CA GLY A 165 4.66 -1.52 -16.51
C GLY A 165 5.73 -1.62 -15.42
N GLY A 166 6.97 -1.90 -15.78
CA GLY A 166 8.12 -1.89 -14.86
C GLY A 166 8.47 -0.48 -14.39
N LEU A 167 8.44 0.50 -15.30
CA LEU A 167 8.70 1.90 -14.97
C LEU A 167 7.65 2.45 -13.99
N LEU A 168 6.39 2.09 -14.18
CA LEU A 168 5.28 2.53 -13.33
C LEU A 168 5.00 1.58 -12.16
N ASN A 169 5.75 0.49 -12.03
CA ASN A 169 5.56 -0.55 -11.02
C ASN A 169 4.14 -1.16 -11.01
N LEU A 170 3.53 -1.27 -12.19
CA LEU A 170 2.13 -1.66 -12.38
C LEU A 170 1.94 -3.16 -12.63
N TYR A 171 2.70 -4.03 -12.00
CA TYR A 171 2.56 -5.47 -12.24
C TYR A 171 1.34 -6.13 -11.57
N LYS A 172 0.70 -5.45 -10.60
CA LYS A 172 -0.48 -5.94 -9.87
C LYS A 172 -1.71 -5.01 -9.85
N PRO A 173 -1.85 -3.96 -10.68
CA PRO A 173 -2.90 -2.97 -10.48
C PRO A 173 -4.30 -3.58 -10.56
N ILE A 174 -4.52 -4.50 -11.49
CA ILE A 174 -5.82 -5.15 -11.70
C ILE A 174 -6.16 -6.10 -10.53
N PHE A 175 -5.18 -6.73 -9.91
CA PHE A 175 -5.40 -7.55 -8.72
C PHE A 175 -6.01 -6.72 -7.58
N TYR A 176 -5.51 -5.52 -7.35
CA TYR A 176 -5.98 -4.66 -6.26
C TYR A 176 -7.41 -4.14 -6.45
N LEU A 177 -7.97 -4.26 -7.66
CA LEU A 177 -9.39 -4.03 -7.89
C LEU A 177 -10.27 -4.95 -7.03
N ILE A 178 -9.87 -6.21 -6.85
CA ILE A 178 -10.63 -7.20 -6.04
C ILE A 178 -10.79 -6.72 -4.59
N PRO A 179 -9.71 -6.53 -3.80
CA PRO A 179 -9.84 -6.05 -2.43
C PRO A 179 -10.50 -4.67 -2.34
N PHE A 180 -10.28 -3.78 -3.29
CA PHE A 180 -10.92 -2.46 -3.31
C PHE A 180 -12.44 -2.56 -3.48
N LEU A 181 -12.94 -3.38 -4.43
CA LEU A 181 -14.36 -3.61 -4.63
C LEU A 181 -14.99 -4.38 -3.47
N MET A 182 -14.28 -5.36 -2.90
CA MET A 182 -14.74 -6.05 -1.68
C MET A 182 -14.92 -5.05 -0.52
N GLY A 183 -13.99 -4.11 -0.37
CA GLY A 183 -14.11 -3.01 0.58
C GLY A 183 -15.36 -2.18 0.36
N TYR A 184 -15.62 -1.78 -0.89
CA TYR A 184 -16.74 -0.94 -1.24
C TYR A 184 -18.09 -1.64 -1.12
N PHE A 185 -18.25 -2.85 -1.67
CA PHE A 185 -19.54 -3.54 -1.78
C PHE A 185 -19.87 -4.43 -0.59
N ILE A 186 -18.89 -4.98 0.11
CA ILE A 186 -19.09 -6.01 1.14
C ILE A 186 -18.72 -5.48 2.52
N PHE A 187 -17.45 -5.11 2.72
CA PHE A 187 -16.94 -4.75 4.04
C PHE A 187 -17.35 -3.35 4.51
N SER A 188 -18.00 -2.55 3.67
CA SER A 188 -18.60 -1.28 4.07
C SER A 188 -19.92 -1.43 4.87
N HIS A 189 -20.52 -2.63 4.90
CA HIS A 189 -21.75 -2.88 5.65
C HIS A 189 -21.46 -3.21 7.10
N ASN A 190 -22.13 -2.50 8.02
CA ASN A 190 -21.98 -2.73 9.46
C ASN A 190 -22.30 -4.18 9.87
N SER A 191 -23.34 -4.78 9.28
CA SER A 191 -23.71 -6.18 9.52
C SER A 191 -22.58 -7.17 9.21
N VAL A 192 -21.80 -6.91 8.16
CA VAL A 192 -20.63 -7.72 7.78
C VAL A 192 -19.48 -7.47 8.75
N GLN A 193 -19.22 -6.19 9.09
CA GLN A 193 -18.17 -5.82 10.04
C GLN A 193 -18.41 -6.40 11.44
N GLU A 194 -19.65 -6.43 11.90
CA GLU A 194 -20.03 -7.04 13.19
C GLU A 194 -19.80 -8.56 13.19
N LYS A 195 -20.16 -9.25 12.10
CA LYS A 195 -19.90 -10.70 11.96
C LYS A 195 -18.40 -11.00 12.00
N ILE A 196 -17.59 -10.23 11.29
CA ILE A 196 -16.13 -10.37 11.29
C ILE A 196 -15.57 -10.01 12.69
N GLY A 197 -16.11 -8.95 13.30
CA GLY A 197 -15.75 -8.54 14.66
C GLY A 197 -16.00 -9.63 15.71
N GLY A 198 -17.09 -10.39 15.60
CA GLY A 198 -17.37 -11.52 16.48
C GLY A 198 -16.41 -12.72 16.29
N LEU A 199 -15.76 -12.81 15.14
CA LEU A 199 -14.88 -13.93 14.78
C LEU A 199 -13.39 -13.56 14.76
N TRP A 200 -12.99 -12.40 15.31
CA TRP A 200 -11.61 -11.94 15.19
C TRP A 200 -10.59 -12.90 15.82
N ILE A 201 -10.94 -13.57 16.93
CA ILE A 201 -10.04 -14.54 17.59
C ILE A 201 -9.77 -15.76 16.71
N PRO A 202 -10.79 -16.54 16.27
CA PRO A 202 -10.55 -17.69 15.39
C PRO A 202 -9.89 -17.28 14.08
N LEU A 203 -10.21 -16.12 13.49
CA LEU A 203 -9.53 -15.60 12.30
C LEU A 203 -8.06 -15.32 12.56
N MET A 204 -7.71 -14.75 13.71
CA MET A 204 -6.32 -14.48 14.09
C MET A 204 -5.55 -15.78 14.30
N ILE A 205 -6.16 -16.80 14.92
CA ILE A 205 -5.55 -18.12 15.12
C ILE A 205 -5.31 -18.80 13.76
N CYS A 206 -6.32 -18.87 12.91
CA CYS A 206 -6.19 -19.49 11.58
C CYS A 206 -5.17 -18.75 10.70
N SER A 207 -5.15 -17.43 10.73
CA SER A 207 -4.14 -16.65 10.00
C SER A 207 -2.75 -16.86 10.59
N GLY A 208 -2.60 -16.93 11.90
CA GLY A 208 -1.33 -17.22 12.56
C GLY A 208 -0.75 -18.58 12.16
N ILE A 209 -1.58 -19.63 12.20
CA ILE A 209 -1.17 -20.97 11.77
C ILE A 209 -0.76 -20.98 10.30
N SER A 210 -1.58 -20.42 9.41
CA SER A 210 -1.26 -20.35 7.98
C SER A 210 -0.03 -19.49 7.70
N GLY A 211 0.20 -18.43 8.48
CA GLY A 211 1.39 -17.58 8.40
C GLY A 211 2.65 -18.32 8.84
N ILE A 212 2.61 -19.12 9.92
CA ILE A 212 3.75 -19.95 10.36
C ILE A 212 4.10 -20.96 9.27
N ILE A 213 3.10 -21.65 8.70
CA ILE A 213 3.33 -22.61 7.61
C ILE A 213 3.94 -21.90 6.40
N LEU A 214 3.44 -20.69 6.06
CA LEU A 214 3.97 -19.88 4.96
C LEU A 214 5.45 -19.52 5.17
N ILE A 215 5.83 -19.12 6.38
CA ILE A 215 7.22 -18.79 6.73
C ILE A 215 8.09 -20.04 6.61
N VAL A 216 7.69 -21.15 7.25
CA VAL A 216 8.49 -22.39 7.26
C VAL A 216 8.71 -22.93 5.84
N THR A 217 7.70 -22.86 4.99
CA THR A 217 7.78 -23.42 3.62
C THR A 217 8.33 -22.43 2.59
N GLY A 218 8.27 -21.14 2.89
CA GLY A 218 8.61 -20.04 1.98
C GLY A 218 9.93 -19.34 2.29
N PHE A 219 10.51 -19.52 3.48
CA PHE A 219 11.73 -18.82 3.87
C PHE A 219 12.87 -19.04 2.87
N GLY A 220 13.53 -17.96 2.49
CA GLY A 220 14.59 -17.98 1.48
C GLY A 220 14.12 -17.97 0.03
N LYS A 221 12.82 -18.08 -0.24
CA LYS A 221 12.26 -17.92 -1.58
C LYS A 221 11.96 -16.44 -1.87
N ASP A 222 12.00 -16.08 -3.16
CA ASP A 222 11.58 -14.74 -3.58
C ASP A 222 10.06 -14.57 -3.36
N ASN A 223 9.70 -13.78 -2.36
CA ASN A 223 8.31 -13.48 -1.99
C ASN A 223 7.59 -12.57 -3.00
N THR A 224 8.31 -12.05 -4.00
CA THR A 224 7.75 -11.24 -5.10
C THR A 224 7.55 -12.06 -6.37
N SER A 225 8.06 -13.28 -6.43
CA SER A 225 7.94 -14.15 -7.60
C SER A 225 6.46 -14.50 -7.86
N PRO A 226 6.05 -14.61 -9.15
CA PRO A 226 4.70 -15.04 -9.50
C PRO A 226 4.30 -16.37 -8.88
N GLN A 227 5.23 -17.31 -8.79
CA GLN A 227 4.99 -18.63 -8.18
C GLN A 227 4.63 -18.50 -6.69
N TYR A 228 5.34 -17.65 -5.93
CA TYR A 228 5.06 -17.41 -4.53
C TYR A 228 3.72 -16.70 -4.35
N LEU A 229 3.48 -15.64 -5.13
CA LEU A 229 2.26 -14.85 -5.07
C LEU A 229 1.01 -15.64 -5.44
N CYS A 230 1.11 -16.54 -6.43
CA CYS A 230 0.01 -17.39 -6.86
C CYS A 230 -0.21 -18.62 -5.96
N SER A 231 0.62 -18.85 -4.94
CA SER A 231 0.44 -20.00 -4.05
C SER A 231 -0.87 -19.90 -3.25
N PRO A 232 -1.64 -20.99 -3.13
CA PRO A 232 -2.88 -20.96 -2.34
C PRO A 232 -2.64 -20.52 -0.89
N LEU A 233 -1.55 -20.98 -0.28
CA LEU A 233 -1.21 -20.67 1.11
C LEU A 233 -0.96 -19.16 1.32
N ASN A 234 -0.23 -18.50 0.42
CA ASN A 234 0.00 -17.06 0.48
C ASN A 234 -1.33 -16.27 0.44
N ASN A 235 -2.25 -16.72 -0.42
CA ASN A 235 -3.55 -16.06 -0.58
C ASN A 235 -4.51 -16.33 0.58
N ILE A 236 -4.55 -17.55 1.11
CA ILE A 236 -5.33 -17.91 2.28
C ILE A 236 -4.84 -17.10 3.49
N TYR A 237 -3.55 -17.11 3.74
CA TYR A 237 -2.95 -16.31 4.82
C TYR A 237 -3.27 -14.82 4.66
N GLY A 238 -3.00 -14.27 3.48
CA GLY A 238 -3.21 -12.85 3.20
C GLY A 238 -4.67 -12.42 3.42
N TYR A 239 -5.62 -13.20 2.93
CA TYR A 239 -7.04 -12.90 3.09
C TYR A 239 -7.53 -13.07 4.53
N LEU A 240 -7.20 -14.19 5.20
CA LEU A 240 -7.57 -14.41 6.59
C LEU A 240 -7.00 -13.33 7.50
N MET A 241 -5.76 -12.89 7.26
CA MET A 241 -5.15 -11.82 8.03
C MET A 241 -5.84 -10.47 7.80
N CYS A 242 -6.29 -10.16 6.58
CA CYS A 242 -7.13 -8.98 6.32
C CYS A 242 -8.41 -9.03 7.16
N LEU A 243 -9.12 -10.15 7.18
CA LEU A 243 -10.33 -10.33 7.99
C LEU A 243 -10.04 -10.23 9.49
N ALA A 244 -8.98 -10.88 9.96
CA ALA A 244 -8.57 -10.87 11.35
C ALA A 244 -8.26 -9.45 11.85
N MET A 245 -7.50 -8.69 11.07
CA MET A 245 -7.15 -7.30 11.39
C MET A 245 -8.39 -6.41 11.41
N MET A 246 -9.26 -6.48 10.40
CA MET A 246 -10.52 -5.72 10.40
C MET A 246 -11.40 -6.07 11.60
N GLY A 247 -11.53 -7.35 11.91
CA GLY A 247 -12.32 -7.82 13.06
C GLY A 247 -11.76 -7.38 14.40
N TRP A 248 -10.44 -7.45 14.55
CA TRP A 248 -9.74 -7.02 15.76
C TRP A 248 -9.90 -5.51 15.99
N PHE A 249 -9.66 -4.71 14.96
CA PHE A 249 -9.85 -3.26 15.05
C PHE A 249 -11.30 -2.88 15.35
N LYS A 250 -12.28 -3.52 14.70
CA LYS A 250 -13.71 -3.29 14.98
C LYS A 250 -14.08 -3.63 16.42
N SER A 251 -13.53 -4.71 16.99
CA SER A 251 -13.88 -5.17 18.33
C SER A 251 -13.16 -4.44 19.46
N LYS A 252 -11.91 -3.97 19.23
CA LYS A 252 -11.04 -3.47 20.30
C LYS A 252 -10.61 -2.02 20.16
N PHE A 253 -10.61 -1.46 18.94
CA PHE A 253 -10.05 -0.13 18.67
C PHE A 253 -11.07 0.89 18.17
N ASP A 254 -12.36 0.68 18.40
CA ASP A 254 -13.39 1.71 18.17
C ASP A 254 -13.32 2.80 19.28
N ILE A 255 -12.09 3.29 19.52
CA ILE A 255 -11.78 4.25 20.57
C ILE A 255 -11.55 5.61 19.93
N LYS A 256 -12.36 6.59 20.34
CA LYS A 256 -12.15 8.00 19.98
C LYS A 256 -11.09 8.60 20.90
N CYS A 257 -9.85 8.69 20.46
CA CYS A 257 -8.81 9.43 21.16
C CYS A 257 -8.13 10.44 20.24
N LYS A 258 -7.46 11.45 20.84
CA LYS A 258 -6.77 12.51 20.07
C LYS A 258 -5.71 11.95 19.13
N PHE A 259 -4.99 10.91 19.56
CA PHE A 259 -3.97 10.25 18.76
C PHE A 259 -4.58 9.56 17.52
N ALA A 260 -5.66 8.78 17.69
CA ALA A 260 -6.35 8.15 16.57
C ALA A 260 -6.92 9.16 15.56
N SER A 261 -7.48 10.28 16.05
CA SER A 261 -7.92 11.40 15.22
C SER A 261 -6.76 12.02 14.43
N TYR A 262 -5.62 12.27 15.09
CA TYR A 262 -4.43 12.78 14.42
C TYR A 262 -3.94 11.81 13.34
N MET A 263 -3.78 10.53 13.66
CA MET A 263 -3.33 9.50 12.71
C MET A 263 -4.28 9.36 11.52
N THR A 264 -5.59 9.47 11.74
CA THR A 264 -6.59 9.43 10.66
C THR A 264 -6.39 10.56 9.65
N VAL A 265 -6.05 11.76 10.12
CA VAL A 265 -5.85 12.93 9.26
C VAL A 265 -4.47 12.92 8.59
N SER A 266 -3.44 12.53 9.34
CA SER A 266 -2.03 12.64 8.92
C SER A 266 -1.49 11.41 8.19
N SER A 267 -2.13 10.22 8.35
CA SER A 267 -1.64 8.95 7.80
C SER A 267 -1.33 9.00 6.30
N TYR A 268 -2.17 9.68 5.52
CA TYR A 268 -1.96 9.84 4.09
C TYR A 268 -0.69 10.66 3.77
N GLY A 269 -0.49 11.77 4.45
CA GLY A 269 0.71 12.60 4.26
C GLY A 269 1.98 11.89 4.78
N ILE A 270 1.89 11.24 5.93
CA ILE A 270 2.98 10.40 6.47
C ILE A 270 3.34 9.30 5.46
N TYR A 271 2.33 8.66 4.85
CA TYR A 271 2.54 7.66 3.80
C TYR A 271 3.32 8.21 2.61
N ILE A 272 3.07 9.45 2.18
CA ILE A 272 3.82 10.04 1.05
C ILE A 272 5.28 10.27 1.40
N VAL A 273 5.56 10.75 2.63
CA VAL A 273 6.91 11.21 2.99
C VAL A 273 7.80 10.16 3.63
N HIS A 274 7.24 9.05 4.15
CA HIS A 274 8.03 8.05 4.88
C HIS A 274 9.15 7.44 4.06
N TYR A 275 8.95 7.24 2.76
CA TYR A 275 9.93 6.63 1.90
C TYR A 275 11.14 7.53 1.65
N LEU A 276 10.98 8.84 1.77
CA LEU A 276 12.12 9.77 1.74
C LEU A 276 13.07 9.51 2.92
N ILE A 277 12.50 9.27 4.11
CA ILE A 277 13.29 8.93 5.29
C ILE A 277 13.99 7.58 5.10
N ILE A 278 13.26 6.58 4.56
CA ILE A 278 13.84 5.26 4.26
C ILE A 278 15.01 5.41 3.27
N ALA A 279 14.82 6.16 2.19
CA ALA A 279 15.85 6.35 1.18
C ALA A 279 17.07 7.07 1.76
N ALA A 280 16.88 8.19 2.45
CA ALA A 280 17.97 9.00 2.97
C ALA A 280 18.76 8.26 4.05
N LEU A 281 18.08 7.81 5.12
CA LEU A 281 18.75 7.15 6.24
C LEU A 281 19.24 5.75 5.88
N GLY A 282 18.45 5.00 5.10
CA GLY A 282 18.86 3.66 4.65
C GLY A 282 20.11 3.70 3.79
N THR A 283 20.22 4.67 2.86
CA THR A 283 21.45 4.88 2.08
C THR A 283 22.62 5.32 2.97
N ALA A 284 22.39 6.24 3.89
CA ALA A 284 23.43 6.68 4.83
C ALA A 284 23.95 5.52 5.69
N LEU A 285 23.06 4.71 6.26
CA LEU A 285 23.45 3.52 7.05
C LEU A 285 24.25 2.53 6.20
N LYS A 286 23.81 2.26 4.96
CA LYS A 286 24.48 1.31 4.07
C LYS A 286 25.87 1.74 3.64
N LEU A 287 26.09 3.04 3.43
CA LEU A 287 27.37 3.57 2.91
C LEU A 287 28.36 3.95 4.01
N HIS A 288 27.88 4.35 5.19
CA HIS A 288 28.73 4.96 6.21
C HIS A 288 28.82 4.17 7.51
N THR A 289 28.15 3.00 7.60
CA THR A 289 28.21 2.17 8.81
C THR A 289 28.53 0.72 8.47
N GLN A 290 29.11 0.02 9.43
CA GLN A 290 29.34 -1.43 9.39
C GLN A 290 28.49 -2.15 10.45
N LEU A 291 27.34 -1.56 10.82
CA LEU A 291 26.44 -2.15 11.80
C LEU A 291 25.82 -3.45 11.27
N PRO A 292 25.52 -4.41 12.16
CA PRO A 292 24.77 -5.60 11.78
C PRO A 292 23.43 -5.21 11.14
N PRO A 293 22.97 -5.94 10.10
CA PRO A 293 21.73 -5.63 9.38
C PRO A 293 20.51 -5.44 10.29
N ALA A 294 20.38 -6.28 11.34
CA ALA A 294 19.29 -6.14 12.31
C ALA A 294 19.28 -4.79 13.01
N CYS A 295 20.44 -4.28 13.43
CA CYS A 295 20.57 -2.96 14.05
C CYS A 295 20.16 -1.85 13.06
N MET A 296 20.59 -1.95 11.80
CA MET A 296 20.21 -0.98 10.76
C MET A 296 18.70 -0.95 10.53
N TYR A 297 18.04 -2.12 10.49
CA TYR A 297 16.57 -2.19 10.36
C TYR A 297 15.85 -1.60 11.57
N ILE A 298 16.33 -1.84 12.78
CA ILE A 298 15.74 -1.27 14.01
C ILE A 298 15.86 0.26 14.00
N ILE A 299 17.08 0.78 13.73
CA ILE A 299 17.32 2.23 13.64
C ILE A 299 16.41 2.87 12.58
N LEU A 300 16.35 2.25 11.40
CA LEU A 300 15.53 2.74 10.30
C LEU A 300 14.05 2.74 10.67
N THR A 301 13.56 1.69 11.33
CA THR A 301 12.16 1.60 11.77
C THR A 301 11.83 2.70 12.77
N ILE A 302 12.64 2.88 13.81
CA ILE A 302 12.43 3.95 14.80
C ILE A 302 12.44 5.32 14.12
N ALA A 303 13.41 5.56 13.24
CA ALA A 303 13.52 6.83 12.52
C ALA A 303 12.31 7.09 11.61
N VAL A 304 11.80 6.10 10.90
CA VAL A 304 10.62 6.26 10.04
C VAL A 304 9.39 6.63 10.87
N PHE A 305 9.14 5.96 11.99
CA PHE A 305 7.99 6.25 12.84
C PHE A 305 8.09 7.59 13.57
N THR A 306 9.28 8.11 13.81
CA THR A 306 9.48 9.39 14.49
C THR A 306 9.63 10.56 13.51
N LEU A 307 10.45 10.41 12.48
CA LEU A 307 10.78 11.50 11.56
C LEU A 307 9.72 11.72 10.48
N SER A 308 8.97 10.68 10.06
CA SER A 308 7.95 10.87 9.02
C SER A 308 6.78 11.75 9.48
N PRO A 309 6.21 11.59 10.70
CA PRO A 309 5.23 12.55 11.21
C PRO A 309 5.79 13.97 11.35
N LEU A 310 7.03 14.10 11.80
CA LEU A 310 7.69 15.40 11.93
C LEU A 310 7.88 16.07 10.57
N LEU A 311 8.37 15.35 9.59
CA LEU A 311 8.52 15.84 8.22
C LEU A 311 7.17 16.25 7.62
N TYR A 312 6.13 15.43 7.82
CA TYR A 312 4.78 15.77 7.39
C TYR A 312 4.31 17.09 8.01
N GLU A 313 4.52 17.30 9.33
CA GLU A 313 4.14 18.53 10.02
C GLU A 313 4.88 19.76 9.46
N ILE A 314 6.13 19.61 9.05
CA ILE A 314 6.91 20.69 8.42
C ILE A 314 6.35 21.01 7.03
N LEU A 315 6.18 19.98 6.18
CA LEU A 315 5.78 20.15 4.79
C LEU A 315 4.36 20.72 4.66
N ARG A 316 3.43 20.33 5.54
CA ARG A 316 2.06 20.85 5.49
C ARG A 316 1.93 22.34 5.84
N ARG A 317 2.95 22.93 6.50
CA ARG A 317 2.97 24.36 6.84
C ARG A 317 3.36 25.25 5.66
N ILE A 318 3.97 24.69 4.62
CA ILE A 318 4.39 25.41 3.42
C ILE A 318 3.31 25.26 2.36
N PRO A 319 2.50 26.29 2.04
CA PRO A 319 1.31 26.14 1.19
C PRO A 319 1.59 25.52 -0.17
N PHE A 320 2.66 25.94 -0.85
CA PHE A 320 3.03 25.41 -2.15
C PHE A 320 3.43 23.92 -2.09
N ILE A 321 4.26 23.55 -1.12
CA ILE A 321 4.69 22.16 -0.94
C ILE A 321 3.51 21.29 -0.48
N ARG A 322 2.67 21.80 0.41
CA ARG A 322 1.44 21.12 0.83
C ARG A 322 0.55 20.77 -0.36
N PHE A 323 0.37 21.68 -1.31
CA PHE A 323 -0.39 21.40 -2.52
C PHE A 323 0.31 20.37 -3.41
N CYS A 324 1.56 20.59 -3.77
CA CYS A 324 2.29 19.76 -4.73
C CYS A 324 2.57 18.34 -4.21
N VAL A 325 2.86 18.22 -2.91
CA VAL A 325 3.31 16.96 -2.30
C VAL A 325 2.16 16.22 -1.61
N LEU A 326 1.25 16.94 -0.95
CA LEU A 326 0.16 16.33 -0.18
C LEU A 326 -1.20 16.40 -0.90
N GLY A 327 -1.31 17.13 -2.01
CA GLY A 327 -2.56 17.31 -2.75
C GLY A 327 -3.66 18.03 -1.95
N GLU A 328 -3.27 18.78 -0.91
CA GLU A 328 -4.19 19.55 -0.08
C GLU A 328 -4.47 20.93 -0.72
N LYS A 329 -5.60 21.55 -0.33
CA LYS A 329 -5.91 22.91 -0.82
C LYS A 329 -4.94 23.93 -0.23
N PHE A 330 -4.69 25.00 -1.02
CA PHE A 330 -4.02 26.21 -0.53
C PHE A 330 -4.71 26.79 0.70
#